data_156e45b030d362d681ebbc5fb96aedeb
#
_entry.id   156e45b030d362d681ebbc5fb96aedeb
#
_cell.length_a   1.000
_cell.length_b   1.000
_cell.length_c   1.000
_cell.angle_alpha   90.00
_cell.angle_beta   90.00
_cell.angle_gamma   90.00
#
_symmetry.space_group_name_H-M   'P 1'
#
loop_
_entity.id
_entity.type
_entity.pdbx_description
1 polymer ?
#
loop_
_entity_poly.entity_id
_entity_poly.type
_entity_poly.pdbx_seq_one_letter_code
_entity_poly.pdbx_strand_id
1 'polypeptide(L)'
;MLRLEFDGLFRNTDNEHTSAGIMCYGWRILRGKQVVAHGHGTFARGQNANSNIAEYLALVEGLEALLDMGVNHERVLVCGDAKSVISQMQGQASVSSPAVRPLYTRALRLARHFSKLRWQWLPRKHNRGADLLSRHALKHLWHDPDLYQSIIDRLHQAARSGLANRLLDMGGLRVYQSA
;
A
#
# COMPACT_ATOMS: atom_id res chain seq x y z
N MET A 1 -2.31 22.32 -4.96
CA MET A 1 -2.08 21.38 -3.86
C MET A 1 -2.61 20.02 -4.25
N LEU A 2 -1.78 19.01 -4.19
CA LEU A 2 -2.17 17.61 -4.42
C LEU A 2 -2.53 16.92 -3.11
N ARG A 3 -3.43 15.94 -3.19
CA ARG A 3 -3.79 15.08 -2.07
C ARG A 3 -3.61 13.62 -2.49
N LEU A 4 -2.73 12.89 -1.82
CA LEU A 4 -2.62 11.45 -1.91
C LEU A 4 -3.49 10.81 -0.85
N GLU A 5 -4.38 9.92 -1.23
CA GLU A 5 -5.12 9.02 -0.32
C GLU A 5 -4.67 7.59 -0.57
N PHE A 6 -4.44 6.84 0.50
CA PHE A 6 -3.99 5.45 0.44
C PHE A 6 -4.78 4.56 1.41
N ASP A 7 -4.91 3.29 1.09
CA ASP A 7 -5.57 2.26 1.91
C ASP A 7 -4.95 0.89 1.63
N GLY A 8 -4.73 0.13 2.68
CA GLY A 8 -4.23 -1.22 2.63
C GLY A 8 -5.22 -2.23 3.21
N LEU A 9 -5.38 -3.36 2.53
CA LEU A 9 -6.26 -4.44 2.96
C LEU A 9 -5.47 -5.74 3.05
N PHE A 10 -5.56 -6.42 4.20
CA PHE A 10 -4.90 -7.69 4.44
C PHE A 10 -5.91 -8.85 4.47
N ARG A 11 -5.53 -9.97 3.87
CA ARG A 11 -6.23 -11.26 3.96
C ARG A 11 -5.27 -12.37 4.29
N ASN A 12 -5.57 -13.11 5.34
CA ASN A 12 -4.84 -14.32 5.68
C ASN A 12 -5.15 -15.41 4.65
N THR A 13 -4.14 -16.13 4.20
CA THR A 13 -4.27 -17.26 3.24
C THR A 13 -4.22 -18.61 3.93
N ASP A 14 -3.83 -18.66 5.21
CA ASP A 14 -3.64 -19.91 5.93
C ASP A 14 -4.60 -20.11 7.10
N ASN A 15 -4.98 -21.36 7.27
CA ASN A 15 -5.65 -21.88 8.44
C ASN A 15 -4.59 -22.13 9.55
N GLU A 16 -4.45 -21.22 10.49
CA GLU A 16 -3.99 -21.43 11.87
C GLU A 16 -2.49 -21.36 12.22
N HIS A 17 -1.50 -21.54 11.34
CA HIS A 17 -0.10 -21.69 11.82
C HIS A 17 0.95 -20.76 11.21
N THR A 18 0.69 -20.12 10.10
CA THR A 18 1.59 -19.12 9.50
C THR A 18 0.87 -17.82 9.30
N SER A 19 1.50 -16.69 9.60
CA SER A 19 0.95 -15.37 9.27
C SER A 19 1.15 -15.06 7.78
N ALA A 20 0.90 -16.07 6.90
CA ALA A 20 0.92 -15.88 5.46
C ALA A 20 -0.29 -15.08 5.01
N GLY A 21 -0.13 -14.24 4.01
CA GLY A 21 -1.28 -13.48 3.55
C GLY A 21 -1.03 -12.66 2.30
N ILE A 22 -2.14 -12.16 1.82
CA ILE A 22 -2.23 -11.29 0.66
C ILE A 22 -2.52 -9.87 1.14
N MET A 23 -1.75 -8.91 0.67
CA MET A 23 -1.92 -7.48 0.90
C MET A 23 -2.39 -6.83 -0.38
N CYS A 24 -3.64 -6.36 -0.39
CA CYS A 24 -4.17 -5.53 -1.46
C CYS A 24 -3.99 -4.07 -1.10
N TYR A 25 -3.63 -3.24 -2.05
CA TYR A 25 -3.45 -1.82 -1.85
C TYR A 25 -4.26 -1.00 -2.85
N GLY A 26 -4.61 0.20 -2.44
CA GLY A 26 -5.22 1.21 -3.28
C GLY A 26 -4.74 2.60 -2.91
N TRP A 27 -4.51 3.43 -3.93
CA TRP A 27 -4.17 4.83 -3.75
C TRP A 27 -4.79 5.68 -4.86
N ARG A 28 -5.04 6.95 -4.55
CA ARG A 28 -5.45 7.94 -5.54
C ARG A 28 -4.84 9.30 -5.24
N ILE A 29 -4.55 10.05 -6.29
CA ILE A 29 -4.02 11.40 -6.23
C ILE A 29 -5.09 12.35 -6.78
N LEU A 30 -5.39 13.39 -6.00
CA LEU A 30 -6.38 14.38 -6.36
C LEU A 30 -5.75 15.77 -6.48
N ARG A 31 -6.21 16.53 -7.47
CA ARG A 31 -5.99 17.98 -7.60
C ARG A 31 -7.33 18.68 -7.37
N GLY A 32 -7.50 19.29 -6.21
CA GLY A 32 -8.82 19.73 -5.77
C GLY A 32 -9.80 18.57 -5.57
N LYS A 33 -10.85 18.50 -6.39
CA LYS A 33 -11.84 17.41 -6.39
C LYS A 33 -11.60 16.38 -7.51
N GLN A 34 -10.73 16.68 -8.45
CA GLN A 34 -10.45 15.82 -9.60
C GLN A 34 -9.41 14.76 -9.23
N VAL A 35 -9.68 13.50 -9.56
CA VAL A 35 -8.70 12.41 -9.50
C VAL A 35 -7.81 12.51 -10.72
N VAL A 36 -6.51 12.75 -10.52
CA VAL A 36 -5.52 12.90 -11.60
C VAL A 36 -4.67 11.64 -11.79
N ALA A 37 -4.61 10.77 -10.80
CA ALA A 37 -4.00 9.46 -10.90
C ALA A 37 -4.59 8.52 -9.84
N HIS A 38 -4.58 7.23 -10.12
CA HIS A 38 -4.93 6.20 -9.15
C HIS A 38 -4.20 4.88 -9.47
N GLY A 39 -4.11 4.02 -8.49
CA GLY A 39 -3.55 2.69 -8.66
C GLY A 39 -4.04 1.74 -7.59
N HIS A 40 -3.92 0.47 -7.89
CA HIS A 40 -4.22 -0.62 -6.98
C HIS A 40 -3.42 -1.86 -7.39
N GLY A 41 -3.26 -2.79 -6.49
CA GLY A 41 -2.54 -4.03 -6.78
C GLY A 41 -2.43 -4.91 -5.55
N THR A 42 -1.60 -5.94 -5.69
CA THR A 42 -1.52 -7.02 -4.73
C THR A 42 -0.07 -7.42 -4.49
N PHE A 43 0.26 -7.63 -3.23
CA PHE A 43 1.46 -8.31 -2.77
C PHE A 43 1.08 -9.54 -1.96
N ALA A 44 2.00 -10.49 -1.87
CA ALA A 44 1.86 -11.65 -1.00
C ALA A 44 3.11 -11.86 -0.16
N ARG A 45 2.96 -12.46 1.02
CA ARG A 45 4.06 -12.79 1.92
C ARG A 45 3.72 -14.06 2.69
N GLY A 46 4.67 -14.98 2.74
CA GLY A 46 4.48 -16.30 3.34
C GLY A 46 4.58 -16.33 4.87
N GLN A 47 5.07 -15.26 5.50
CA GLN A 47 5.23 -15.19 6.95
C GLN A 47 5.21 -13.74 7.45
N ASN A 48 4.64 -13.52 8.64
CA ASN A 48 4.54 -12.18 9.27
C ASN A 48 3.83 -11.12 8.41
N ALA A 49 2.89 -11.55 7.56
CA ALA A 49 2.02 -10.66 6.83
C ALA A 49 0.96 -10.06 7.77
N ASN A 50 0.63 -8.78 7.61
CA ASN A 50 -0.35 -8.08 8.42
C ASN A 50 -0.89 -6.83 7.73
N SER A 51 -1.93 -6.22 8.32
CA SER A 51 -2.57 -5.01 7.77
C SER A 51 -1.63 -3.81 7.69
N ASN A 52 -0.71 -3.63 8.63
CA ASN A 52 0.25 -2.51 8.57
C ASN A 52 1.18 -2.62 7.35
N ILE A 53 1.56 -3.83 6.95
CA ILE A 53 2.33 -4.05 5.70
C ILE A 53 1.50 -3.59 4.50
N ALA A 54 0.21 -3.95 4.44
CA ALA A 54 -0.68 -3.53 3.36
C ALA A 54 -0.80 -2.00 3.28
N GLU A 55 -0.96 -1.34 4.42
CA GLU A 55 -1.03 0.13 4.50
C GLU A 55 0.27 0.80 4.02
N TYR A 56 1.42 0.30 4.46
CA TYR A 56 2.70 0.84 3.99
C TYR A 56 2.96 0.58 2.51
N LEU A 57 2.51 -0.54 1.96
CA LEU A 57 2.58 -0.80 0.52
C LEU A 57 1.76 0.22 -0.26
N ALA A 58 0.51 0.48 0.17
CA ALA A 58 -0.34 1.49 -0.44
C ALA A 58 0.32 2.89 -0.40
N LEU A 59 0.91 3.26 0.74
CA LEU A 59 1.63 4.52 0.90
C LEU A 59 2.85 4.62 -0.02
N VAL A 60 3.68 3.57 -0.06
CA VAL A 60 4.90 3.54 -0.90
C VAL A 60 4.54 3.67 -2.38
N GLU A 61 3.57 2.89 -2.85
CA GLU A 61 3.11 2.93 -4.23
C GLU A 61 2.54 4.31 -4.62
N GLY A 62 1.78 4.94 -3.72
CA GLY A 62 1.25 6.29 -3.92
C GLY A 62 2.33 7.38 -3.94
N LEU A 63 3.36 7.28 -3.08
CA LEU A 63 4.49 8.22 -3.08
C LEU A 63 5.35 8.06 -4.34
N GLU A 64 5.57 6.83 -4.81
CA GLU A 64 6.25 6.57 -6.08
C GLU A 64 5.49 7.16 -7.27
N ALA A 65 4.17 6.99 -7.30
CA ALA A 65 3.34 7.58 -8.35
C ALA A 65 3.44 9.12 -8.37
N LEU A 66 3.49 9.79 -7.21
CA LEU A 66 3.73 11.24 -7.15
C LEU A 66 5.11 11.63 -7.71
N LEU A 67 6.16 10.83 -7.45
CA LEU A 67 7.48 11.07 -8.02
C LEU A 67 7.50 10.85 -9.53
N ASP A 68 6.85 9.80 -10.02
CA ASP A 68 6.72 9.51 -11.45
C ASP A 68 6.00 10.64 -12.20
N MET A 69 5.06 11.32 -11.54
CA MET A 69 4.38 12.51 -12.08
C MET A 69 5.26 13.77 -12.08
N GLY A 70 6.44 13.75 -11.46
CA GLY A 70 7.35 14.90 -11.39
C GLY A 70 6.85 16.07 -10.53
N VAL A 71 5.92 15.82 -9.59
CA VAL A 71 5.24 16.86 -8.78
C VAL A 71 5.87 17.08 -7.40
N ASN A 72 7.10 16.66 -7.19
CA ASN A 72 7.82 16.73 -5.91
C ASN A 72 8.07 18.17 -5.38
N HIS A 73 7.94 19.17 -6.23
CA HIS A 73 8.01 20.59 -5.87
C HIS A 73 6.67 21.20 -5.42
N GLU A 74 5.56 20.50 -5.64
CA GLU A 74 4.23 20.95 -5.26
C GLU A 74 3.94 20.71 -3.76
N ARG A 75 2.88 21.35 -3.27
CA ARG A 75 2.34 21.03 -1.94
C ARG A 75 1.57 19.73 -2.01
N VAL A 76 1.97 18.75 -1.20
CA VAL A 76 1.34 17.43 -1.11
C VAL A 76 0.79 17.21 0.29
N LEU A 77 -0.47 16.80 0.38
CA LEU A 77 -1.11 16.31 1.59
C LEU A 77 -1.32 14.80 1.45
N VAL A 78 -0.65 14.02 2.29
CA VAL A 78 -0.80 12.55 2.33
C VAL A 78 -1.83 12.20 3.40
N CYS A 79 -2.86 11.47 3.01
CA CYS A 79 -4.00 11.11 3.85
C CYS A 79 -4.19 9.59 3.90
N GLY A 80 -4.50 9.05 5.08
CA GLY A 80 -4.86 7.64 5.27
C GLY A 80 -5.67 7.46 6.55
N ASP A 81 -6.36 6.35 6.70
CA ASP A 81 -7.13 6.01 7.89
C ASP A 81 -6.39 5.07 8.86
N ALA A 82 -5.22 4.56 8.49
CA ALA A 82 -4.30 3.88 9.38
C ALA A 82 -3.58 4.87 10.30
N LYS A 83 -4.15 5.12 11.48
CA LYS A 83 -3.61 6.08 12.45
C LYS A 83 -2.16 5.78 12.85
N SER A 84 -1.82 4.50 13.00
CA SER A 84 -0.46 4.04 13.31
C SER A 84 0.55 4.49 12.26
N VAL A 85 0.23 4.28 10.97
CA VAL A 85 1.09 4.66 9.84
C VAL A 85 1.29 6.17 9.80
N ILE A 86 0.21 6.95 9.90
CA ILE A 86 0.29 8.42 9.89
C ILE A 86 1.13 8.93 11.07
N SER A 87 0.91 8.43 12.30
CA SER A 87 1.69 8.84 13.48
C SER A 87 3.17 8.47 13.35
N GLN A 88 3.48 7.32 12.77
CA GLN A 88 4.86 6.90 12.51
C GLN A 88 5.54 7.81 11.48
N MET A 89 4.85 8.13 10.40
CA MET A 89 5.39 9.03 9.36
C MET A 89 5.56 10.48 9.85
N GLN A 90 4.79 10.89 10.85
CA GLN A 90 4.95 12.18 11.54
C GLN A 90 6.06 12.16 12.62
N GLY A 91 6.67 11.00 12.89
CA GLY A 91 7.66 10.84 13.96
C GLY A 91 7.06 10.84 15.37
N GLN A 92 5.74 10.68 15.51
CA GLN A 92 5.02 10.68 16.79
C GLN A 92 4.93 9.27 17.41
N ALA A 93 5.22 8.22 16.63
CA ALA A 93 5.22 6.84 17.06
C ALA A 93 6.40 6.07 16.44
N SER A 94 6.93 5.10 17.19
CA SER A 94 8.01 4.21 16.71
C SER A 94 7.47 3.04 15.90
N VAL A 95 8.33 2.47 15.04
CA VAL A 95 8.06 1.22 14.31
C VAL A 95 8.81 0.10 15.00
N SER A 96 8.08 -0.74 15.73
CA SER A 96 8.65 -1.90 16.45
C SER A 96 8.73 -3.16 15.58
N SER A 97 7.80 -3.33 14.63
CA SER A 97 7.73 -4.53 13.78
C SER A 97 8.89 -4.63 12.79
N PRO A 98 9.75 -5.69 12.87
CA PRO A 98 10.81 -5.91 11.88
C PRO A 98 10.28 -6.08 10.46
N ALA A 99 9.07 -6.63 10.30
CA ALA A 99 8.44 -6.85 9.01
C ALA A 99 7.99 -5.53 8.32
N VAL A 100 7.62 -4.53 9.12
CA VAL A 100 7.17 -3.21 8.65
C VAL A 100 8.35 -2.25 8.41
N ARG A 101 9.42 -2.37 9.19
CA ARG A 101 10.56 -1.44 9.19
C ARG A 101 11.16 -1.15 7.80
N PRO A 102 11.36 -2.13 6.90
CA PRO A 102 11.88 -1.85 5.56
C PRO A 102 10.96 -0.94 4.74
N LEU A 103 9.64 -1.14 4.82
CA LEU A 103 8.65 -0.31 4.13
C LEU A 103 8.57 1.10 4.70
N TYR A 104 8.59 1.23 6.02
CA TYR A 104 8.68 2.52 6.71
C TYR A 104 9.91 3.30 6.26
N THR A 105 11.09 2.65 6.24
CA THR A 105 12.34 3.29 5.78
C THR A 105 12.24 3.72 4.32
N ARG A 106 11.61 2.90 3.45
CA ARG A 106 11.37 3.25 2.04
C ARG A 106 10.43 4.45 1.94
N ALA A 107 9.31 4.45 2.66
CA ALA A 107 8.37 5.56 2.67
C ALA A 107 9.02 6.87 3.15
N LEU A 108 9.85 6.84 4.21
CA LEU A 108 10.61 8.01 4.66
C LEU A 108 11.56 8.53 3.59
N ARG A 109 12.28 7.63 2.91
CA ARG A 109 13.20 8.03 1.83
C ARG A 109 12.45 8.69 0.67
N LEU A 110 11.32 8.12 0.24
CA LEU A 110 10.48 8.71 -0.80
C LEU A 110 9.93 10.08 -0.36
N ALA A 111 9.44 10.20 0.86
CA ALA A 111 8.89 11.44 1.40
C ALA A 111 9.91 12.60 1.42
N ARG A 112 11.22 12.30 1.59
CA ARG A 112 12.30 13.31 1.58
C ARG A 112 12.47 14.01 0.22
N HIS A 113 11.99 13.45 -0.86
CA HIS A 113 12.03 14.09 -2.18
C HIS A 113 11.03 15.24 -2.33
N PHE A 114 10.06 15.36 -1.43
CA PHE A 114 9.04 16.39 -1.48
C PHE A 114 9.38 17.56 -0.58
N SER A 115 9.46 18.77 -1.14
CA SER A 115 9.80 19.98 -0.40
C SER A 115 8.71 20.44 0.56
N LYS A 116 7.43 20.10 0.27
CA LYS A 116 6.23 20.58 0.99
C LYS A 116 5.21 19.47 1.17
N LEU A 117 5.56 18.43 1.96
CA LEU A 117 4.70 17.28 2.26
C LEU A 117 4.17 17.38 3.69
N ARG A 118 2.88 17.08 3.86
CA ARG A 118 2.19 17.01 5.15
C ARG A 118 1.42 15.70 5.25
N TRP A 119 1.23 15.22 6.48
CA TRP A 119 0.51 14.00 6.81
C TRP A 119 -0.79 14.34 7.54
N GLN A 120 -1.88 13.65 7.20
CA GLN A 120 -3.17 13.81 7.84
C GLN A 120 -3.86 12.46 8.00
N TRP A 121 -4.23 12.13 9.23
CA TRP A 121 -5.13 11.04 9.47
C TRP A 121 -6.57 11.43 9.11
N LEU A 122 -7.29 10.52 8.46
CA LEU A 122 -8.71 10.65 8.13
C LEU A 122 -9.50 9.52 8.77
N PRO A 123 -10.71 9.78 9.29
CA PRO A 123 -11.65 8.70 9.57
C PRO A 123 -11.96 7.91 8.31
N ARG A 124 -12.12 6.57 8.41
CA ARG A 124 -12.35 5.67 7.27
C ARG A 124 -13.45 6.14 6.32
N LYS A 125 -14.54 6.71 6.86
CA LYS A 125 -15.64 7.27 6.05
C LYS A 125 -15.19 8.37 5.07
N HIS A 126 -14.04 9.00 5.29
CA HIS A 126 -13.46 10.03 4.44
C HIS A 126 -12.32 9.50 3.53
N ASN A 127 -11.92 8.21 3.67
CA ASN A 127 -10.91 7.55 2.84
C ASN A 127 -11.53 6.56 1.83
N ARG A 128 -12.82 6.67 1.54
CA ARG A 128 -13.59 5.71 0.71
C ARG A 128 -12.99 5.45 -0.67
N GLY A 129 -12.35 6.44 -1.29
CA GLY A 129 -11.82 6.27 -2.64
C GLY A 129 -10.64 5.31 -2.68
N ALA A 130 -9.72 5.41 -1.73
CA ALA A 130 -8.61 4.46 -1.60
C ALA A 130 -9.10 3.08 -1.11
N ASP A 131 -10.04 3.03 -0.13
CA ASP A 131 -10.68 1.77 0.34
C ASP A 131 -11.37 1.02 -0.81
N LEU A 132 -12.05 1.70 -1.73
CA LEU A 132 -12.64 1.07 -2.90
C LEU A 132 -11.59 0.46 -3.83
N LEU A 133 -10.44 1.09 -4.00
CA LEU A 133 -9.36 0.58 -4.86
C LEU A 133 -8.67 -0.64 -4.25
N SER A 134 -8.39 -0.65 -2.94
CA SER A 134 -7.84 -1.82 -2.27
C SER A 134 -8.81 -3.02 -2.31
N ARG A 135 -10.11 -2.77 -2.14
CA ARG A 135 -11.17 -3.80 -2.31
C ARG A 135 -11.32 -4.25 -3.76
N HIS A 136 -11.12 -3.35 -4.73
CA HIS A 136 -11.15 -3.72 -6.14
C HIS A 136 -10.04 -4.71 -6.48
N ALA A 137 -8.82 -4.49 -5.97
CA ALA A 137 -7.71 -5.42 -6.11
C ALA A 137 -8.04 -6.81 -5.54
N LEU A 138 -8.64 -6.88 -4.34
CA LEU A 138 -9.07 -8.13 -3.73
C LEU A 138 -10.19 -8.81 -4.53
N LYS A 139 -11.16 -8.04 -5.01
CA LYS A 139 -12.26 -8.56 -5.83
C LYS A 139 -11.77 -9.15 -7.14
N HIS A 140 -10.82 -8.49 -7.79
CA HIS A 140 -10.18 -9.00 -9.00
C HIS A 140 -9.54 -10.38 -8.75
N LEU A 141 -8.82 -10.50 -7.67
CA LEU A 141 -8.19 -11.76 -7.25
C LEU A 141 -9.22 -12.90 -7.04
N TRP A 142 -10.37 -12.60 -6.41
CA TRP A 142 -11.40 -13.61 -6.16
C TRP A 142 -12.17 -14.02 -7.42
N HIS A 143 -12.18 -13.19 -8.46
CA HIS A 143 -12.83 -13.52 -9.74
C HIS A 143 -11.88 -14.22 -10.73
N ASP A 144 -10.61 -14.39 -10.36
CA ASP A 144 -9.59 -15.08 -11.14
C ASP A 144 -8.96 -16.22 -10.32
N PRO A 145 -9.57 -17.43 -10.34
CA PRO A 145 -9.06 -18.57 -9.59
C PRO A 145 -7.64 -18.99 -9.95
N ASP A 146 -7.25 -18.81 -11.21
CA ASP A 146 -5.91 -19.16 -11.70
C ASP A 146 -4.86 -18.20 -11.12
N LEU A 147 -5.19 -16.91 -11.07
CA LEU A 147 -4.34 -15.92 -10.41
C LEU A 147 -4.21 -16.21 -8.92
N TYR A 148 -5.31 -16.52 -8.23
CA TYR A 148 -5.28 -16.88 -6.82
C TYR A 148 -4.40 -18.11 -6.57
N GLN A 149 -4.57 -19.17 -7.36
CA GLN A 149 -3.78 -20.39 -7.24
C GLN A 149 -2.28 -20.11 -7.50
N SER A 150 -1.96 -19.29 -8.50
CA SER A 150 -0.58 -18.85 -8.79
C SER A 150 0.07 -18.16 -7.59
N ILE A 151 -0.69 -17.35 -6.84
CA ILE A 151 -0.20 -16.72 -5.62
C ILE A 151 0.13 -17.77 -4.55
N ILE A 152 -0.79 -18.70 -4.31
CA ILE A 152 -0.58 -19.78 -3.34
C ILE A 152 0.65 -20.62 -3.68
N ASP A 153 0.82 -20.99 -4.95
CA ASP A 153 1.98 -21.75 -5.42
C ASP A 153 3.30 -21.00 -5.20
N ARG A 154 3.32 -19.68 -5.48
CA ARG A 154 4.49 -18.83 -5.22
C ARG A 154 4.81 -18.70 -3.74
N LEU A 155 3.78 -18.60 -2.87
CA LEU A 155 3.95 -18.59 -1.42
C LEU A 155 4.56 -19.92 -0.92
N HIS A 156 4.07 -21.06 -1.41
CA HIS A 156 4.62 -22.38 -1.09
C HIS A 156 6.07 -22.53 -1.58
N GLN A 157 6.39 -22.05 -2.78
CA GLN A 157 7.74 -22.03 -3.30
C GLN A 157 8.68 -21.16 -2.46
N ALA A 158 8.25 -19.98 -2.08
CA ALA A 158 9.01 -19.06 -1.24
C ALA A 158 9.29 -19.68 0.14
N ALA A 159 8.30 -20.35 0.74
CA ALA A 159 8.46 -21.07 2.01
C ALA A 159 9.53 -22.16 1.92
N ARG A 160 9.47 -23.00 0.88
CA ARG A 160 10.46 -24.07 0.64
C ARG A 160 11.88 -23.56 0.39
N SER A 161 12.00 -22.36 -0.20
CA SER A 161 13.29 -21.72 -0.51
C SER A 161 13.84 -20.85 0.63
N GLY A 162 13.21 -20.84 1.81
CA GLY A 162 13.62 -19.99 2.94
C GLY A 162 13.32 -18.50 2.73
N LEU A 163 12.47 -18.15 1.77
CA LEU A 163 12.14 -16.78 1.38
C LEU A 163 10.74 -16.35 1.86
N ALA A 164 10.15 -17.05 2.82
CA ALA A 164 8.79 -16.80 3.32
C ALA A 164 8.57 -15.34 3.81
N ASN A 165 9.64 -14.68 4.29
CA ASN A 165 9.58 -13.28 4.73
C ASN A 165 9.71 -12.25 3.59
N ARG A 166 9.89 -12.69 2.35
CA ARG A 166 10.01 -11.80 1.20
C ARG A 166 8.63 -11.34 0.74
N LEU A 167 8.53 -10.06 0.37
CA LEU A 167 7.36 -9.54 -0.33
C LEU A 167 7.40 -9.99 -1.80
N LEU A 168 6.33 -10.63 -2.24
CA LEU A 168 6.14 -11.05 -3.62
C LEU A 168 5.17 -10.05 -4.27
N ASP A 169 5.65 -9.34 -5.28
CA ASP A 169 4.81 -8.46 -6.09
C ASP A 169 3.98 -9.34 -7.04
N MET A 170 2.67 -9.18 -6.95
CA MET A 170 1.69 -9.93 -7.76
C MET A 170 1.10 -9.06 -8.87
N GLY A 171 1.67 -7.87 -9.06
CA GLY A 171 1.25 -6.92 -10.06
C GLY A 171 0.26 -5.89 -9.56
N GLY A 172 0.16 -4.81 -10.29
CA GLY A 172 -0.72 -3.67 -10.00
C GLY A 172 -0.98 -2.85 -11.24
N LEU A 173 -1.99 -1.99 -11.15
CA LEU A 173 -2.38 -1.05 -12.19
C LEU A 173 -2.15 0.38 -11.69
N ARG A 174 -1.44 1.17 -12.49
CA ARG A 174 -1.30 2.63 -12.31
C ARG A 174 -1.94 3.34 -13.49
N VAL A 175 -2.83 4.27 -13.22
CA VAL A 175 -3.50 5.07 -14.23
C VAL A 175 -3.25 6.55 -13.94
N TYR A 176 -2.71 7.24 -14.93
CA TYR A 176 -2.52 8.68 -14.91
C TYR A 176 -3.52 9.31 -15.86
N GLN A 177 -4.36 10.23 -15.36
CA GLN A 177 -5.30 10.95 -16.20
C GLN A 177 -4.62 12.24 -16.67
N SER A 178 -4.71 12.52 -17.97
CA SER A 178 -4.28 13.81 -18.49
C SER A 178 -5.08 14.92 -17.82
N ALA A 179 -4.38 15.96 -17.38
CA ALA A 179 -4.98 17.14 -16.79
C ALA A 179 -5.82 17.91 -17.82
#